data_4970d8704c925c041914d0cb84e06ffd
#
_entry.id   4970d8704c925c041914d0cb84e06ffd
#
_cell.length_a   1.000
_cell.length_b   1.000
_cell.length_c   1.000
_cell.angle_alpha   90.00
_cell.angle_beta   90.00
_cell.angle_gamma   90.00
#
_symmetry.space_group_name_H-M   'P 1'
#
loop_
_entity.id
_entity.type
_entity.pdbx_description
1 polymer ?
#
loop_
_entity_poly.entity_id
_entity_poly.type
_entity_poly.pdbx_seq_one_letter_code
_entity_poly.pdbx_strand_id
1 'polypeptide(L)'
;MRSLKLIAGIILTAAFVIVPLAGRADGTNSVSSAAAKPKPDLLTTCPVSGDKLGEMGKPLVFVYQGQEVKLCCGGCKKDFDKDPAKYIKKIREADKKDTKS
;
A
#
# COMPACT_ATOMS: atom_id res chain seq x y z
N MET A 1 50.35 -27.49 34.19
CA MET A 1 49.67 -28.73 34.63
C MET A 1 48.23 -28.69 34.21
N ARG A 2 47.91 -29.62 33.33
CA ARG A 2 46.60 -30.30 33.20
C ARG A 2 45.42 -29.38 32.89
N SER A 3 44.66 -29.62 31.88
CA SER A 3 44.31 -30.80 31.09
C SER A 3 43.75 -30.38 29.77
N LEU A 4 44.26 -30.98 28.72
CA LEU A 4 43.58 -31.08 27.44
C LEU A 4 42.24 -31.80 27.65
N LYS A 5 41.17 -31.20 27.24
CA LYS A 5 39.96 -31.92 26.87
C LYS A 5 39.57 -31.51 25.48
N LEU A 6 39.98 -32.33 24.56
CA LEU A 6 39.46 -32.43 23.23
C LEU A 6 37.98 -32.78 23.32
N ILE A 7 37.12 -31.90 22.90
CA ILE A 7 35.75 -32.23 22.63
C ILE A 7 35.60 -32.15 21.12
N ALA A 8 35.49 -33.32 20.53
CA ALA A 8 35.22 -33.53 19.14
C ALA A 8 33.92 -32.79 18.76
N GLY A 9 34.04 -31.81 17.89
CA GLY A 9 32.89 -31.13 17.31
C GLY A 9 32.19 -32.05 16.34
N ILE A 10 30.97 -32.34 16.64
CA ILE A 10 30.05 -32.95 15.70
C ILE A 10 29.69 -31.90 14.69
N ILE A 11 30.21 -32.02 13.50
CA ILE A 11 29.80 -31.18 12.36
C ILE A 11 28.45 -31.69 11.91
N LEU A 12 27.41 -31.06 12.39
CA LEU A 12 26.08 -31.28 11.86
C LEU A 12 25.96 -30.42 10.61
N THR A 13 26.20 -31.03 9.47
CA THR A 13 25.94 -30.38 8.19
C THR A 13 24.43 -30.34 8.00
N ALA A 14 23.84 -29.27 8.45
CA ALA A 14 22.48 -28.93 8.06
C ALA A 14 22.52 -28.53 6.57
N ALA A 15 22.05 -29.42 5.75
CA ALA A 15 21.78 -29.09 4.35
C ALA A 15 20.64 -28.10 4.32
N PHE A 16 21.02 -26.84 4.20
CA PHE A 16 20.08 -25.74 4.01
C PHE A 16 19.61 -25.84 2.55
N VAL A 17 18.49 -26.48 2.33
CA VAL A 17 17.80 -26.42 1.06
C VAL A 17 17.25 -25.01 0.93
N ILE A 18 18.01 -24.16 0.29
CA ILE A 18 17.53 -22.87 -0.16
C ILE A 18 16.57 -23.16 -1.32
N VAL A 19 15.31 -23.19 -1.00
CA VAL A 19 14.28 -23.10 -2.01
C VAL A 19 14.27 -21.63 -2.46
N PRO A 20 14.66 -21.32 -3.69
CA PRO A 20 14.45 -19.98 -4.22
C PRO A 20 12.94 -19.84 -4.39
N LEU A 21 12.31 -19.23 -3.42
CA LEU A 21 10.98 -18.71 -3.61
C LEU A 21 11.12 -17.59 -4.62
N ALA A 22 10.94 -17.92 -5.88
CA ALA A 22 10.82 -16.95 -6.93
C ALA A 22 9.52 -16.19 -6.68
N GLY A 23 9.59 -15.23 -5.78
CA GLY A 23 8.57 -14.24 -5.60
C GLY A 23 8.52 -13.40 -6.85
N ARG A 24 7.71 -13.77 -7.79
CA ARG A 24 7.29 -12.86 -8.82
C ARG A 24 6.47 -11.81 -8.13
N ALA A 25 7.09 -10.69 -7.87
CA ALA A 25 6.38 -9.46 -7.70
C ALA A 25 5.84 -9.08 -9.08
N ASP A 26 4.75 -9.69 -9.45
CA ASP A 26 3.99 -9.24 -10.59
C ASP A 26 3.35 -7.94 -10.16
N GLY A 27 3.85 -6.86 -10.71
CA GLY A 27 3.34 -5.51 -10.50
C GLY A 27 2.02 -5.28 -11.23
N THR A 28 1.22 -6.28 -11.33
CA THR A 28 -0.18 -6.09 -11.64
C THR A 28 -0.81 -5.46 -10.45
N ASN A 29 -1.19 -4.24 -10.63
CA ASN A 29 -2.06 -3.45 -9.81
C ASN A 29 -3.40 -4.18 -9.68
N SER A 30 -3.33 -5.35 -9.11
CA SER A 30 -4.49 -6.11 -8.73
C SER A 30 -5.03 -5.40 -7.52
N VAL A 31 -6.13 -4.74 -7.71
CA VAL A 31 -7.02 -4.32 -6.66
C VAL A 31 -7.35 -5.57 -5.86
N SER A 32 -6.45 -5.92 -4.97
CA SER A 32 -6.71 -6.96 -4.02
C SER A 32 -7.80 -6.42 -3.12
N SER A 33 -8.96 -6.91 -3.34
CA SER A 33 -10.06 -6.83 -2.43
C SER A 33 -9.58 -7.23 -1.04
N ALA A 34 -9.15 -6.24 -0.28
CA ALA A 34 -8.93 -6.44 1.13
C ALA A 34 -10.27 -6.82 1.75
N ALA A 35 -10.29 -7.87 2.54
CA ALA A 35 -11.47 -8.37 3.23
C ALA A 35 -12.06 -7.39 4.26
N ALA A 36 -11.45 -6.24 4.48
CA ALA A 36 -11.95 -5.14 5.29
C ALA A 36 -12.58 -4.09 4.39
N LYS A 37 -13.73 -3.54 4.82
CA LYS A 37 -14.34 -2.40 4.16
C LYS A 37 -13.31 -1.27 4.06
N PRO A 38 -13.02 -0.74 2.87
CA PRO A 38 -12.14 0.41 2.74
C PRO A 38 -12.75 1.62 3.43
N LYS A 39 -11.91 2.47 3.97
CA LYS A 39 -12.37 3.75 4.51
C LYS A 39 -12.89 4.60 3.35
N PRO A 40 -14.10 5.17 3.46
CA PRO A 40 -14.65 5.99 2.41
C PRO A 40 -13.83 7.27 2.22
N ASP A 41 -13.78 7.76 1.01
CA ASP A 41 -13.25 9.09 0.69
C ASP A 41 -14.37 10.11 0.83
N LEU A 42 -14.28 10.97 1.84
CA LEU A 42 -15.25 12.02 2.14
C LEU A 42 -14.97 13.31 1.37
N LEU A 43 -13.88 13.38 0.61
CA LEU A 43 -13.58 14.55 -0.19
C LEU A 43 -14.60 14.76 -1.30
N THR A 44 -15.04 15.99 -1.46
CA THR A 44 -15.85 16.44 -2.60
C THR A 44 -15.01 16.95 -3.76
N THR A 45 -13.71 17.05 -3.55
CA THR A 45 -12.72 17.52 -4.51
C THR A 45 -11.65 16.47 -4.76
N CYS A 46 -11.05 16.51 -5.94
CA CYS A 46 -9.96 15.64 -6.29
C CYS A 46 -8.71 15.97 -5.43
N PRO A 47 -8.13 15.00 -4.71
CA PRO A 47 -6.95 15.27 -3.89
C PRO A 47 -5.71 15.64 -4.71
N VAL A 48 -5.72 15.36 -6.00
CA VAL A 48 -4.59 15.64 -6.92
C VAL A 48 -4.72 17.03 -7.53
N SER A 49 -5.81 17.31 -8.25
CA SER A 49 -6.02 18.57 -8.95
C SER A 49 -6.71 19.65 -8.11
N GLY A 50 -7.51 19.25 -7.13
CA GLY A 50 -8.34 20.16 -6.34
C GLY A 50 -9.68 20.52 -6.97
N ASP A 51 -9.98 19.98 -8.15
CA ASP A 51 -11.25 20.23 -8.84
C ASP A 51 -12.39 19.46 -8.18
N LYS A 52 -13.60 19.96 -8.31
CA LYS A 52 -14.78 19.25 -7.80
C LYS A 52 -14.99 17.94 -8.52
N LEU A 53 -15.25 16.90 -7.75
CA LEU A 53 -15.62 15.61 -8.28
C LEU A 53 -16.96 15.69 -8.99
N GLY A 54 -17.00 15.18 -10.22
CA GLY A 54 -18.21 15.18 -11.06
C GLY A 54 -18.32 16.34 -12.04
N GLU A 55 -17.55 17.42 -11.92
CA GLU A 55 -17.54 18.51 -12.91
C GLU A 55 -16.93 18.10 -14.25
N MET A 56 -15.89 17.27 -14.21
CA MET A 56 -15.20 16.76 -15.39
C MET A 56 -15.77 15.43 -15.90
N GLY A 57 -16.93 15.05 -15.40
CA GLY A 57 -17.58 13.78 -15.71
C GLY A 57 -17.58 12.82 -14.53
N LYS A 58 -17.74 11.52 -14.82
CA LYS A 58 -17.81 10.50 -13.78
C LYS A 58 -16.45 10.36 -13.06
N PRO A 59 -16.39 10.51 -11.73
CA PRO A 59 -15.14 10.39 -10.99
C PRO A 59 -14.60 8.95 -11.04
N LEU A 60 -13.29 8.85 -11.07
CA LEU A 60 -12.58 7.57 -10.97
C LEU A 60 -12.47 7.18 -9.50
N VAL A 61 -13.09 6.08 -9.13
CA VAL A 61 -13.08 5.55 -7.76
C VAL A 61 -12.28 4.25 -7.71
N PHE A 62 -11.34 4.17 -6.78
CA PHE A 62 -10.57 2.95 -6.53
C PHE A 62 -10.14 2.88 -5.06
N VAL A 63 -9.62 1.74 -4.65
CA VAL A 63 -9.13 1.51 -3.29
C VAL A 63 -7.61 1.37 -3.30
N TYR A 64 -6.95 2.09 -2.42
CA TYR A 64 -5.51 2.02 -2.22
C TYR A 64 -5.20 1.81 -0.74
N GLN A 65 -4.55 0.71 -0.41
CA GLN A 65 -4.19 0.35 0.97
C GLN A 65 -5.35 0.50 1.98
N GLY A 66 -6.51 0.01 1.62
CA GLY A 66 -7.70 0.07 2.47
C GLY A 66 -8.36 1.45 2.56
N GLN A 67 -7.95 2.40 1.74
CA GLN A 67 -8.53 3.74 1.62
C GLN A 67 -9.19 3.90 0.26
N GLU A 68 -10.46 4.29 0.23
CA GLU A 68 -11.12 4.71 -1.01
C GLU A 68 -10.53 6.02 -1.49
N VAL A 69 -10.30 6.12 -2.78
CA VAL A 69 -9.76 7.32 -3.43
C VAL A 69 -10.64 7.69 -4.60
N LYS A 70 -11.07 8.93 -4.65
CA LYS A 70 -11.85 9.49 -5.75
C LYS A 70 -11.04 10.54 -6.49
N LEU A 71 -10.88 10.36 -7.78
CA LEU A 71 -10.18 11.28 -8.67
C LEU A 71 -11.12 11.82 -9.75
N CYS A 72 -10.90 13.05 -10.18
CA CYS A 72 -11.73 13.67 -11.20
C CYS A 72 -11.51 13.05 -12.60
N CYS A 73 -10.33 12.52 -12.89
CA CYS A 73 -10.01 11.95 -14.19
C CYS A 73 -8.85 10.94 -14.12
N GLY A 74 -8.66 10.22 -15.22
CA GLY A 74 -7.56 9.25 -15.35
C GLY A 74 -6.16 9.87 -15.38
N GLY A 75 -6.03 11.15 -15.74
CA GLY A 75 -4.76 11.89 -15.66
C GLY A 75 -4.27 12.01 -14.23
N CYS A 76 -5.18 12.35 -13.32
CA CYS A 76 -4.87 12.45 -11.89
C CYS A 76 -4.44 11.10 -11.29
N LYS A 77 -4.87 9.98 -11.87
CA LYS A 77 -4.41 8.66 -11.44
C LYS A 77 -2.92 8.47 -11.62
N LYS A 78 -2.38 8.93 -12.74
CA LYS A 78 -0.93 8.87 -13.03
C LYS A 78 -0.12 9.70 -12.04
N ASP A 79 -0.63 10.85 -11.66
CA ASP A 79 0.04 11.71 -10.68
C ASP A 79 -0.11 11.13 -9.27
N PHE A 80 -1.25 10.54 -8.95
CA PHE A 80 -1.45 9.80 -7.71
C PHE A 80 -0.44 8.66 -7.57
N ASP A 81 -0.21 7.89 -8.64
CA ASP A 81 0.70 6.75 -8.63
C ASP A 81 2.17 7.14 -8.41
N LYS A 82 2.53 8.39 -8.69
CA LYS A 82 3.88 8.92 -8.39
C LYS A 82 4.13 9.10 -6.89
N ASP A 83 3.14 9.66 -6.19
CA ASP A 83 3.24 9.96 -4.76
C ASP A 83 1.95 9.62 -4.01
N PRO A 84 1.55 8.36 -3.95
CA PRO A 84 0.28 7.97 -3.34
C PRO A 84 0.17 8.35 -1.87
N ALA A 85 1.26 8.26 -1.13
CA ALA A 85 1.29 8.58 0.30
C ALA A 85 0.88 10.03 0.59
N LYS A 86 1.30 10.97 -0.25
CA LYS A 86 0.97 12.39 -0.13
C LYS A 86 -0.54 12.63 -0.27
N TYR A 87 -1.15 11.98 -1.23
CA TYR A 87 -2.58 12.15 -1.50
C TYR A 87 -3.46 11.40 -0.49
N ILE A 88 -3.05 10.22 -0.08
CA ILE A 88 -3.71 9.48 1.01
C ILE A 88 -3.69 10.29 2.32
N LYS A 89 -2.59 10.97 2.61
CA LYS A 89 -2.51 11.84 3.77
C LYS A 89 -3.54 12.98 3.70
N LYS A 90 -3.68 13.61 2.55
CA LYS A 90 -4.71 14.66 2.33
C LYS A 90 -6.13 14.14 2.58
N ILE A 91 -6.45 12.96 2.05
CA ILE A 91 -7.76 12.33 2.24
C ILE A 91 -8.01 12.08 3.73
N ARG A 92 -7.05 11.49 4.43
CA ARG A 92 -7.17 11.19 5.87
C ARG A 92 -7.26 12.45 6.74
N GLU A 93 -6.63 13.54 6.34
CA GLU A 93 -6.74 14.83 7.04
C GLU A 93 -8.12 15.46 6.84
N ALA A 94 -8.70 15.33 5.65
CA ALA A 94 -10.06 15.78 5.38
C ALA A 94 -11.07 14.98 6.19
N ASP A 95 -10.96 13.66 6.20
CA ASP A 95 -11.83 12.78 7.01
C ASP A 95 -11.85 13.18 8.49
N LYS A 96 -10.69 13.58 9.02
CA LYS A 96 -10.59 14.04 10.42
C LYS A 96 -11.30 15.37 10.66
N LYS A 97 -11.36 16.23 9.67
CA LYS A 97 -12.08 17.52 9.79
C LYS A 97 -13.58 17.30 9.78
N ASP A 98 -14.06 16.45 8.90
CA ASP A 98 -15.50 16.18 8.79
C ASP A 98 -16.05 15.43 9.99
N THR A 99 -15.26 14.56 10.60
CA THR A 99 -15.64 13.83 11.82
C THR A 99 -15.66 14.73 13.07
N LYS A 100 -15.03 15.90 13.00
CA LYS A 100 -14.90 16.81 14.15
C LYS A 100 -15.90 17.98 14.15
N SER A 101 -16.71 18.07 13.13
CA SER A 101 -17.80 19.09 13.00
C SER A 101 -19.09 18.59 13.60
#